data_13d09fe038b3efd5bbf58245935561bc
#
_entry.id   13d09fe038b3efd5bbf58245935561bc
#
_cell.length_a   1.000
_cell.length_b   1.000
_cell.length_c   1.000
_cell.angle_alpha   90.00
_cell.angle_beta   90.00
_cell.angle_gamma   90.00
#
_symmetry.space_group_name_H-M   'P 1'
#
loop_
_entity.id
_entity.type
_entity.pdbx_description
1 polymer ?
#
loop_
_entity_poly.entity_id
_entity_poly.type
_entity_poly.pdbx_seq_one_letter_code
_entity_poly.pdbx_strand_id
1 'polypeptide(L)'
;KSVIAAALCRIFKQDGYRPAPFKAQNMALNSYATPEGLEIGRAQAVQAEAAGVPCHTDMNPLLLKPSSDHTSQVVLNGRPIGNRNAFEYFRKEGREELRQEVNAAFDRLAARYNPIVMEGAGSISEINLRDTDLVNMPMACYADADVILVADIDRGGVFASVYGSVMLQTPEDKKRIKGVIINKFRGDIRLFESGVKMMEDLCGIPVLGIIPYYRNIHIEEEDSVVLDYKRMQAVEGKINIAVVLLRHLSNFTDFNRLERDERVHLYYTNNTEDLAKADIILLPGSKALWMTCMS
;
A
#
# COMPACT_ATOMS: atom_id res chain seq x y z
N LYS A 1 6.60 1.49 0.16
CA LYS A 1 6.70 0.40 1.16
C LYS A 1 6.29 -0.93 0.57
N SER A 2 5.16 -1.06 -0.12
CA SER A 2 4.59 -2.32 -0.61
C SER A 2 5.55 -3.09 -1.52
N VAL A 3 6.26 -2.40 -2.43
CA VAL A 3 7.29 -3.01 -3.30
C VAL A 3 8.43 -3.61 -2.47
N ILE A 4 8.86 -2.92 -1.41
CA ILE A 4 9.94 -3.41 -0.54
C ILE A 4 9.48 -4.63 0.26
N ALA A 5 8.26 -4.61 0.77
CA ALA A 5 7.67 -5.77 1.44
C ALA A 5 7.58 -6.98 0.49
N ALA A 6 7.14 -6.78 -0.74
CA ALA A 6 7.13 -7.82 -1.78
C ALA A 6 8.54 -8.35 -2.08
N ALA A 7 9.54 -7.46 -2.19
CA ALA A 7 10.92 -7.83 -2.42
C ALA A 7 11.49 -8.66 -1.26
N LEU A 8 11.23 -8.27 -0.01
CA LEU A 8 11.65 -9.02 1.18
C LEU A 8 10.98 -10.40 1.22
N CYS A 9 9.67 -10.50 0.94
CA CYS A 9 8.99 -11.79 0.80
C CYS A 9 9.69 -12.68 -0.25
N ARG A 10 10.06 -12.10 -1.40
CA ARG A 10 10.75 -12.84 -2.46
C ARG A 10 12.15 -13.28 -2.05
N ILE A 11 12.93 -12.40 -1.41
CA ILE A 11 14.28 -12.71 -0.92
C ILE A 11 14.22 -13.84 0.09
N PHE A 12 13.40 -13.74 1.14
CA PHE A 12 13.26 -14.82 2.12
C PHE A 12 12.82 -16.13 1.50
N LYS A 13 11.94 -16.08 0.48
CA LYS A 13 11.57 -17.28 -0.26
C LYS A 13 12.77 -17.90 -1.00
N GLN A 14 13.61 -17.07 -1.63
CA GLN A 14 14.81 -17.52 -2.34
C GLN A 14 15.86 -18.09 -1.39
N ASP A 15 15.95 -17.56 -0.18
CA ASP A 15 16.82 -18.03 0.90
C ASP A 15 16.32 -19.32 1.59
N GLY A 16 15.21 -19.87 1.10
CA GLY A 16 14.67 -21.15 1.59
C GLY A 16 13.70 -21.05 2.76
N TYR A 17 13.36 -19.84 3.21
CA TYR A 17 12.34 -19.64 4.22
C TYR A 17 10.91 -19.83 3.66
N ARG A 18 9.95 -19.88 4.57
CA ARG A 18 8.52 -19.89 4.24
C ARG A 18 7.85 -18.58 4.70
N PRO A 19 8.13 -17.46 4.00
CA PRO A 19 7.63 -16.16 4.42
C PRO A 19 6.14 -16.00 4.10
N ALA A 20 5.49 -15.05 4.81
CA ALA A 20 4.20 -14.51 4.43
C ALA A 20 4.15 -13.00 4.67
N PRO A 21 3.41 -12.24 3.85
CA PRO A 21 3.17 -10.82 4.11
C PRO A 21 2.09 -10.64 5.18
N PHE A 22 2.14 -9.50 5.88
CA PHE A 22 1.09 -9.07 6.79
C PHE A 22 0.94 -7.55 6.75
N LYS A 23 -0.30 -7.08 6.67
CA LYS A 23 -0.64 -5.68 6.86
C LYS A 23 -1.91 -5.61 7.70
N ALA A 24 -1.77 -5.22 8.95
CA ALA A 24 -2.85 -5.22 9.93
C ALA A 24 -4.12 -4.51 9.44
N GLN A 25 -3.93 -3.33 8.86
CA GLN A 25 -5.00 -2.56 8.22
C GLN A 25 -4.50 -2.00 6.90
N ASN A 26 -5.30 -2.12 5.85
CA ASN A 26 -5.09 -1.47 4.58
C ASN A 26 -6.23 -0.52 4.23
N MET A 27 -5.94 0.54 3.48
CA MET A 27 -6.95 1.43 2.91
C MET A 27 -6.73 1.45 1.40
N ALA A 28 -7.60 0.78 0.65
CA ALA A 28 -7.48 0.67 -0.79
C ALA A 28 -8.83 0.39 -1.44
N LEU A 29 -9.03 0.92 -2.64
CA LEU A 29 -10.17 0.56 -3.50
C LEU A 29 -9.91 -0.72 -4.29
N ASN A 30 -8.63 -1.01 -4.58
CA ASN A 30 -8.23 -2.23 -5.26
C ASN A 30 -8.15 -3.39 -4.27
N SER A 31 -8.89 -4.43 -4.57
CA SER A 31 -8.93 -5.65 -3.79
C SER A 31 -8.71 -6.88 -4.67
N TYR A 32 -8.52 -8.00 -4.02
CA TYR A 32 -8.32 -9.29 -4.64
C TYR A 32 -9.16 -10.36 -3.94
N ALA A 33 -9.73 -11.29 -4.69
CA ALA A 33 -10.47 -12.42 -4.13
C ALA A 33 -9.50 -13.55 -3.76
N THR A 34 -9.53 -14.01 -2.51
CA THR A 34 -8.79 -15.19 -2.09
C THR A 34 -9.36 -16.47 -2.74
N PRO A 35 -8.64 -17.60 -2.69
CA PRO A 35 -9.18 -18.88 -3.18
C PRO A 35 -10.53 -19.27 -2.55
N GLU A 36 -10.81 -18.82 -1.34
CA GLU A 36 -12.08 -19.05 -0.63
C GLU A 36 -13.19 -18.06 -1.00
N GLY A 37 -12.94 -17.14 -1.94
CA GLY A 37 -13.89 -16.10 -2.35
C GLY A 37 -14.05 -14.95 -1.36
N LEU A 38 -13.07 -14.78 -0.45
CA LEU A 38 -13.00 -13.67 0.50
C LEU A 38 -12.13 -12.54 -0.05
N GLU A 39 -12.22 -11.35 0.55
CA GLU A 39 -11.59 -10.14 0.01
C GLU A 39 -10.36 -9.74 0.82
N ILE A 40 -9.23 -9.40 0.13
CA ILE A 40 -8.03 -8.79 0.71
C ILE A 40 -7.55 -7.62 -0.14
N GLY A 41 -6.66 -6.79 0.42
CA GLY A 41 -5.97 -5.73 -0.32
C GLY A 41 -5.11 -6.31 -1.46
N ARG A 42 -5.10 -5.63 -2.62
CA ARG A 42 -4.36 -6.09 -3.81
C ARG A 42 -2.86 -6.20 -3.55
N ALA A 43 -2.27 -5.27 -2.79
CA ALA A 43 -0.84 -5.32 -2.48
C ALA A 43 -0.45 -6.59 -1.71
N GLN A 44 -1.30 -7.06 -0.77
CA GLN A 44 -1.02 -8.27 -0.02
C GLN A 44 -1.14 -9.52 -0.87
N ALA A 45 -2.01 -9.53 -1.88
CA ALA A 45 -2.06 -10.62 -2.87
C ALA A 45 -0.75 -10.68 -3.69
N VAL A 46 -0.24 -9.53 -4.16
CA VAL A 46 1.05 -9.43 -4.86
C VAL A 46 2.22 -9.87 -3.98
N GLN A 47 2.20 -9.48 -2.70
CA GLN A 47 3.23 -9.87 -1.74
C GLN A 47 3.18 -11.38 -1.42
N ALA A 48 1.98 -11.98 -1.36
CA ALA A 48 1.80 -13.41 -1.20
C ALA A 48 2.32 -14.19 -2.42
N GLU A 49 2.06 -13.69 -3.64
CA GLU A 49 2.63 -14.23 -4.88
C GLU A 49 4.17 -14.18 -4.86
N ALA A 50 4.76 -13.06 -4.43
CA ALA A 50 6.21 -12.92 -4.28
C ALA A 50 6.78 -13.92 -3.26
N ALA A 51 6.06 -14.18 -2.17
CA ALA A 51 6.37 -15.18 -1.16
C ALA A 51 6.18 -16.63 -1.67
N GLY A 52 5.47 -16.81 -2.80
CA GLY A 52 5.13 -18.12 -3.34
C GLY A 52 4.15 -18.91 -2.48
N VAL A 53 3.20 -18.20 -1.86
CA VAL A 53 2.13 -18.78 -1.03
C VAL A 53 0.76 -18.28 -1.49
N PRO A 54 -0.31 -19.08 -1.31
CA PRO A 54 -1.65 -18.62 -1.62
C PRO A 54 -2.02 -17.44 -0.70
N CYS A 55 -2.70 -16.44 -1.26
CA CYS A 55 -3.17 -15.32 -0.45
C CYS A 55 -4.31 -15.76 0.48
N HIS A 56 -4.34 -15.18 1.69
CA HIS A 56 -5.29 -15.50 2.73
C HIS A 56 -5.69 -14.23 3.50
N THR A 57 -6.90 -14.18 4.02
CA THR A 57 -7.41 -13.01 4.75
C THR A 57 -6.61 -12.64 5.99
N ASP A 58 -5.95 -13.61 6.63
CA ASP A 58 -5.03 -13.33 7.75
C ASP A 58 -3.85 -12.42 7.35
N MET A 59 -3.52 -12.32 6.06
CA MET A 59 -2.47 -11.41 5.57
C MET A 59 -2.90 -9.94 5.57
N ASN A 60 -4.21 -9.69 5.52
CA ASN A 60 -4.80 -8.36 5.61
C ASN A 60 -6.19 -8.46 6.28
N PRO A 61 -6.23 -8.62 7.61
CA PRO A 61 -7.48 -8.84 8.33
C PRO A 61 -8.45 -7.66 8.27
N LEU A 62 -7.94 -6.43 8.12
CA LEU A 62 -8.75 -5.23 8.10
C LEU A 62 -8.49 -4.42 6.83
N LEU A 63 -9.50 -4.31 5.96
CA LEU A 63 -9.46 -3.53 4.74
C LEU A 63 -10.53 -2.45 4.78
N LEU A 64 -10.12 -1.20 4.59
CA LEU A 64 -11.00 -0.05 4.48
C LEU A 64 -11.15 0.33 3.01
N LYS A 65 -12.37 0.38 2.53
CA LYS A 65 -12.68 0.81 1.15
C LYS A 65 -13.39 2.16 1.20
N PRO A 66 -12.70 3.27 0.87
CA PRO A 66 -13.31 4.58 0.83
C PRO A 66 -14.56 4.59 -0.05
N SER A 67 -15.68 5.06 0.48
CA SER A 67 -16.95 5.21 -0.25
C SER A 67 -17.35 6.67 -0.43
N SER A 68 -16.79 7.57 0.38
CA SER A 68 -16.88 9.02 0.27
C SER A 68 -15.70 9.65 1.02
N ASP A 69 -15.62 10.99 1.01
CA ASP A 69 -14.56 11.73 1.71
C ASP A 69 -14.54 11.46 3.23
N HIS A 70 -15.64 10.99 3.80
CA HIS A 70 -15.79 10.79 5.25
C HIS A 70 -16.23 9.38 5.65
N THR A 71 -16.48 8.49 4.71
CA THR A 71 -16.98 7.14 5.01
C THR A 71 -16.18 6.07 4.29
N SER A 72 -15.97 4.96 4.98
CA SER A 72 -15.35 3.76 4.40
C SER A 72 -16.17 2.53 4.74
N GLN A 73 -16.30 1.62 3.78
CA GLN A 73 -16.75 0.28 4.07
C GLN A 73 -15.62 -0.47 4.78
N VAL A 74 -15.94 -1.07 5.89
CA VAL A 74 -15.02 -1.90 6.66
C VAL A 74 -15.20 -3.36 6.23
N VAL A 75 -14.11 -3.97 5.81
CA VAL A 75 -14.02 -5.41 5.49
C VAL A 75 -13.13 -6.04 6.56
N LEU A 76 -13.69 -6.95 7.35
CA LEU A 76 -12.99 -7.66 8.42
C LEU A 76 -12.89 -9.13 8.04
N ASN A 77 -11.67 -9.70 8.11
CA ASN A 77 -11.39 -11.08 7.74
C ASN A 77 -11.99 -11.46 6.36
N GLY A 78 -11.93 -10.52 5.40
CA GLY A 78 -12.42 -10.71 4.05
C GLY A 78 -13.92 -10.54 3.85
N ARG A 79 -14.68 -10.15 4.87
CA ARG A 79 -16.14 -9.96 4.80
C ARG A 79 -16.51 -8.52 5.15
N PRO A 80 -17.38 -7.85 4.37
CA PRO A 80 -17.87 -6.53 4.73
C PRO A 80 -18.75 -6.59 5.97
N ILE A 81 -18.43 -5.75 6.97
CA ILE A 81 -19.15 -5.64 8.23
C ILE A 81 -19.95 -4.33 8.35
N GLY A 82 -19.97 -3.52 7.30
CA GLY A 82 -20.74 -2.27 7.23
C GLY A 82 -19.90 -1.05 6.85
N ASN A 83 -20.58 0.08 6.75
CA ASN A 83 -19.94 1.38 6.52
C ASN A 83 -19.72 2.08 7.85
N ARG A 84 -18.57 2.70 8.03
CA ARG A 84 -18.27 3.54 9.21
C ARG A 84 -17.78 4.91 8.74
N ASN A 85 -18.21 5.94 9.44
CA ASN A 85 -17.65 7.27 9.31
C ASN A 85 -16.22 7.25 9.88
N ALA A 86 -15.29 8.00 9.26
CA ALA A 86 -13.90 8.08 9.70
C ALA A 86 -13.80 8.47 11.19
N PHE A 87 -14.63 9.43 11.65
CA PHE A 87 -14.65 9.84 13.05
C PHE A 87 -15.09 8.72 14.01
N GLU A 88 -16.08 7.92 13.66
CA GLU A 88 -16.52 6.75 14.44
C GLU A 88 -15.49 5.63 14.41
N TYR A 89 -14.85 5.44 13.25
CA TYR A 89 -13.83 4.42 13.08
C TYR A 89 -12.58 4.70 13.93
N PHE A 90 -12.17 5.97 14.07
CA PHE A 90 -11.01 6.36 14.88
C PHE A 90 -11.34 6.58 16.37
N ARG A 91 -12.58 6.38 16.82
CA ARG A 91 -12.93 6.37 18.25
C ARG A 91 -12.34 5.15 18.96
N LYS A 92 -12.04 5.30 20.26
CA LYS A 92 -11.49 4.21 21.09
C LYS A 92 -12.47 3.05 21.26
N GLU A 93 -13.77 3.36 21.26
CA GLU A 93 -14.84 2.38 21.39
C GLU A 93 -14.93 1.48 20.16
N GLY A 94 -14.85 0.16 20.34
CA GLY A 94 -14.82 -0.83 19.27
C GLY A 94 -13.46 -1.08 18.61
N ARG A 95 -12.45 -0.26 18.94
CA ARG A 95 -11.09 -0.45 18.39
C ARG A 95 -10.37 -1.62 19.06
N GLU A 96 -10.68 -1.90 20.31
CA GLU A 96 -10.08 -3.02 21.01
C GLU A 96 -10.54 -4.37 20.42
N GLU A 97 -11.79 -4.50 20.04
CA GLU A 97 -12.30 -5.68 19.33
C GLU A 97 -11.56 -5.86 17.97
N LEU A 98 -11.40 -4.78 17.21
CA LEU A 98 -10.63 -4.84 15.95
C LEU A 98 -9.16 -5.20 16.18
N ARG A 99 -8.55 -4.71 17.26
CA ARG A 99 -7.18 -5.07 17.65
C ARG A 99 -7.05 -6.56 17.96
N GLN A 100 -7.99 -7.11 18.71
CA GLN A 100 -8.03 -8.53 19.04
C GLN A 100 -8.14 -9.39 17.78
N GLU A 101 -9.01 -9.02 16.83
CA GLU A 101 -9.15 -9.70 15.55
C GLU A 101 -7.88 -9.64 14.70
N VAL A 102 -7.23 -8.46 14.64
CA VAL A 102 -5.96 -8.26 13.94
C VAL A 102 -4.85 -9.11 14.55
N ASN A 103 -4.74 -9.12 15.87
CA ASN A 103 -3.74 -9.91 16.60
C ASN A 103 -3.98 -11.42 16.40
N ALA A 104 -5.22 -11.86 16.48
CA ALA A 104 -5.58 -13.26 16.24
C ALA A 104 -5.28 -13.70 14.79
N ALA A 105 -5.49 -12.83 13.81
CA ALA A 105 -5.09 -13.09 12.42
C ALA A 105 -3.57 -13.22 12.27
N PHE A 106 -2.82 -12.36 12.92
CA PHE A 106 -1.36 -12.43 12.95
C PHE A 106 -0.88 -13.76 13.57
N ASP A 107 -1.43 -14.16 14.71
CA ASP A 107 -1.06 -15.40 15.41
C ASP A 107 -1.33 -16.62 14.53
N ARG A 108 -2.49 -16.68 13.87
CA ARG A 108 -2.81 -17.75 12.91
C ARG A 108 -1.83 -17.78 11.73
N LEU A 109 -1.39 -16.61 11.25
CA LEU A 109 -0.43 -16.51 10.15
C LEU A 109 0.97 -16.94 10.61
N ALA A 110 1.44 -16.44 11.76
CA ALA A 110 2.74 -16.73 12.34
C ALA A 110 2.91 -18.21 12.72
N ALA A 111 1.82 -18.89 13.07
CA ALA A 111 1.83 -20.34 13.31
C ALA A 111 2.13 -21.17 12.03
N ARG A 112 1.93 -20.60 10.84
CA ARG A 112 2.08 -21.30 9.56
C ARG A 112 3.31 -20.87 8.76
N TYR A 113 3.79 -19.65 8.97
CA TYR A 113 4.82 -19.02 8.16
C TYR A 113 5.89 -18.34 9.01
N ASN A 114 7.13 -18.37 8.52
CA ASN A 114 8.27 -17.70 9.14
C ASN A 114 9.32 -17.38 8.05
N PRO A 115 9.80 -16.12 7.95
CA PRO A 115 9.38 -14.93 8.70
C PRO A 115 8.06 -14.34 8.21
N ILE A 116 7.44 -13.49 9.05
CA ILE A 116 6.32 -12.63 8.63
C ILE A 116 6.89 -11.26 8.24
N VAL A 117 6.64 -10.84 7.01
CA VAL A 117 7.03 -9.51 6.50
C VAL A 117 5.85 -8.56 6.70
N MET A 118 5.97 -7.68 7.68
CA MET A 118 4.91 -6.73 8.02
C MET A 118 5.08 -5.40 7.30
N GLU A 119 4.00 -4.87 6.77
CA GLU A 119 3.95 -3.54 6.15
C GLU A 119 3.16 -2.56 7.01
N GLY A 120 3.79 -1.42 7.38
CA GLY A 120 3.12 -0.32 8.04
C GLY A 120 2.26 0.54 7.10
N ALA A 121 1.35 1.33 7.66
CA ALA A 121 0.51 2.29 6.95
C ALA A 121 0.82 3.72 7.38
N GLY A 122 0.69 4.69 6.45
CA GLY A 122 1.00 6.09 6.74
C GLY A 122 2.44 6.30 7.21
N SER A 123 2.61 7.04 8.28
CA SER A 123 3.90 7.33 8.91
C SER A 123 3.84 7.09 10.42
N ILE A 124 4.92 6.55 10.98
CA ILE A 124 5.08 6.45 12.45
C ILE A 124 5.22 7.83 13.12
N SER A 125 5.42 8.88 12.31
CA SER A 125 5.52 10.27 12.80
C SER A 125 4.17 10.92 13.11
N GLU A 126 3.05 10.28 12.76
CA GLU A 126 1.70 10.76 13.03
C GLU A 126 1.32 10.46 14.50
N ILE A 127 2.03 11.12 15.42
CA ILE A 127 1.92 10.86 16.87
C ILE A 127 0.54 11.15 17.45
N ASN A 128 -0.25 12.01 16.79
CA ASN A 128 -1.64 12.28 17.12
C ASN A 128 -2.57 11.06 16.89
N LEU A 129 -2.16 10.09 16.06
CA LEU A 129 -2.91 8.87 15.79
C LEU A 129 -2.40 7.66 16.56
N ARG A 130 -1.34 7.80 17.36
CA ARG A 130 -0.66 6.70 18.07
C ARG A 130 -1.60 5.82 18.88
N ASP A 131 -2.48 6.42 19.67
CA ASP A 131 -3.40 5.69 20.55
C ASP A 131 -4.40 4.82 19.79
N THR A 132 -4.66 5.16 18.52
CA THR A 132 -5.61 4.48 17.65
C THR A 132 -4.93 3.69 16.53
N ASP A 133 -3.61 3.70 16.46
CA ASP A 133 -2.84 2.95 15.48
C ASP A 133 -2.96 1.42 15.76
N LEU A 134 -3.28 0.67 14.73
CA LEU A 134 -3.33 -0.80 14.73
C LEU A 134 -2.23 -1.43 13.86
N VAL A 135 -1.44 -0.61 13.17
CA VAL A 135 -0.64 -1.09 12.03
C VAL A 135 0.86 -0.96 12.26
N ASN A 136 1.30 0.18 12.79
CA ASN A 136 2.73 0.51 12.88
C ASN A 136 3.37 -0.02 14.17
N MET A 137 3.80 0.88 15.05
CA MET A 137 4.55 0.49 16.25
C MET A 137 3.76 -0.42 17.21
N PRO A 138 2.45 -0.24 17.43
CA PRO A 138 1.69 -1.18 18.27
C PRO A 138 1.71 -2.61 17.73
N MET A 139 1.59 -2.79 16.40
CA MET A 139 1.68 -4.12 15.80
C MET A 139 3.10 -4.69 15.84
N ALA A 140 4.12 -3.86 15.62
CA ALA A 140 5.52 -4.26 15.77
C ALA A 140 5.84 -4.69 17.21
N CYS A 141 5.29 -3.99 18.21
CA CYS A 141 5.41 -4.39 19.62
C CYS A 141 4.73 -5.73 19.90
N TYR A 142 3.49 -5.92 19.40
CA TYR A 142 2.76 -7.18 19.58
C TYR A 142 3.50 -8.39 18.99
N ALA A 143 4.03 -8.22 17.79
CA ALA A 143 4.76 -9.26 17.07
C ALA A 143 6.21 -9.45 17.52
N ASP A 144 6.69 -8.66 18.48
CA ASP A 144 8.11 -8.55 18.86
C ASP A 144 9.04 -8.40 17.65
N ALA A 145 8.65 -7.55 16.71
CA ALA A 145 9.32 -7.40 15.43
C ALA A 145 10.38 -6.30 15.44
N ASP A 146 11.43 -6.52 14.67
CA ASP A 146 12.37 -5.49 14.27
C ASP A 146 11.75 -4.58 13.19
N VAL A 147 11.99 -3.28 13.29
CA VAL A 147 11.43 -2.26 12.42
C VAL A 147 12.50 -1.69 11.50
N ILE A 148 12.21 -1.65 10.20
CA ILE A 148 13.02 -0.97 9.20
C ILE A 148 12.23 0.21 8.66
N LEU A 149 12.77 1.42 8.79
CA LEU A 149 12.19 2.61 8.18
C LEU A 149 12.47 2.63 6.68
N VAL A 150 11.46 2.98 5.89
CA VAL A 150 11.61 3.17 4.45
C VAL A 150 11.33 4.61 4.12
N ALA A 151 12.37 5.35 3.75
CA ALA A 151 12.31 6.78 3.48
C ALA A 151 12.31 7.06 1.96
N ASP A 152 11.40 7.90 1.51
CA ASP A 152 11.30 8.33 0.11
C ASP A 152 12.13 9.60 -0.10
N ILE A 153 13.27 9.49 -0.81
CA ILE A 153 14.16 10.62 -1.08
C ILE A 153 13.68 11.48 -2.25
N ASP A 154 12.86 10.94 -3.14
CA ASP A 154 12.41 11.61 -4.37
C ASP A 154 11.56 12.86 -4.09
N ARG A 155 10.92 12.92 -2.94
CA ARG A 155 10.09 14.07 -2.50
C ARG A 155 10.90 15.18 -1.84
N GLY A 156 12.20 14.99 -1.56
CA GLY A 156 13.03 15.90 -0.79
C GLY A 156 12.81 15.81 0.72
N GLY A 157 13.67 16.45 1.50
CA GLY A 157 13.56 16.52 2.96
C GLY A 157 13.78 15.21 3.70
N VAL A 158 14.45 14.21 3.11
CA VAL A 158 14.64 12.88 3.67
C VAL A 158 15.31 12.89 5.05
N PHE A 159 16.28 13.77 5.31
CA PHE A 159 16.92 13.90 6.60
C PHE A 159 15.94 14.28 7.71
N ALA A 160 15.14 15.32 7.46
CA ALA A 160 14.12 15.77 8.42
C ALA A 160 13.06 14.69 8.66
N SER A 161 12.64 14.01 7.59
CA SER A 161 11.64 12.94 7.66
C SER A 161 12.13 11.76 8.49
N VAL A 162 13.36 11.27 8.25
CA VAL A 162 13.92 10.14 9.00
C VAL A 162 14.20 10.54 10.44
N TYR A 163 14.88 11.68 10.65
CA TYR A 163 15.19 12.18 11.99
C TYR A 163 13.93 12.38 12.83
N GLY A 164 12.93 13.06 12.27
CA GLY A 164 11.65 13.25 12.95
C GLY A 164 10.94 11.91 13.25
N SER A 165 10.95 10.98 12.30
CA SER A 165 10.34 9.67 12.50
C SER A 165 10.98 8.89 13.66
N VAL A 166 12.30 8.99 13.82
CA VAL A 166 13.02 8.33 14.92
C VAL A 166 12.82 9.10 16.23
N MET A 167 12.98 10.44 16.22
CA MET A 167 13.00 11.23 17.44
C MET A 167 11.63 11.37 18.11
N LEU A 168 10.55 11.29 17.36
CA LEU A 168 9.18 11.32 17.88
C LEU A 168 8.72 10.01 18.52
N GLN A 169 9.51 8.92 18.41
CA GLN A 169 9.14 7.66 19.03
C GLN A 169 9.48 7.61 20.51
N THR A 170 8.78 6.75 21.26
CA THR A 170 9.15 6.43 22.65
C THR A 170 10.51 5.74 22.71
N PRO A 171 11.20 5.73 23.86
CA PRO A 171 12.46 4.98 24.00
C PRO A 171 12.32 3.49 23.68
N GLU A 172 11.19 2.88 23.99
CA GLU A 172 10.87 1.47 23.72
C GLU A 172 10.71 1.22 22.24
N ASP A 173 9.95 2.08 21.54
CA ASP A 173 9.74 1.98 20.08
C ASP A 173 11.04 2.20 19.31
N LYS A 174 11.87 3.17 19.74
CA LYS A 174 13.19 3.43 19.14
C LYS A 174 14.08 2.21 19.14
N LYS A 175 14.07 1.41 20.19
CA LYS A 175 14.89 0.19 20.30
C LYS A 175 14.53 -0.85 19.23
N ARG A 176 13.28 -0.83 18.73
CA ARG A 176 12.82 -1.70 17.64
C ARG A 176 13.30 -1.25 16.27
N ILE A 177 13.60 0.02 16.09
CA ILE A 177 14.07 0.56 14.81
C ILE A 177 15.53 0.15 14.62
N LYS A 178 15.77 -0.80 13.70
CA LYS A 178 17.09 -1.36 13.44
C LYS A 178 17.83 -0.72 12.29
N GLY A 179 17.15 0.06 11.47
CA GLY A 179 17.79 0.77 10.37
C GLY A 179 16.82 1.47 9.43
N VAL A 180 17.40 2.10 8.44
CA VAL A 180 16.71 2.86 7.39
C VAL A 180 17.06 2.34 6.02
N ILE A 181 16.08 2.23 5.15
CA ILE A 181 16.27 2.06 3.70
C ILE A 181 15.90 3.37 3.02
N ILE A 182 16.82 3.95 2.26
CA ILE A 182 16.56 5.11 1.41
C ILE A 182 16.03 4.62 0.07
N ASN A 183 14.81 4.98 -0.26
CA ASN A 183 14.12 4.50 -1.45
C ASN A 183 13.97 5.59 -2.50
N LYS A 184 13.90 5.18 -3.77
CA LYS A 184 13.70 6.03 -4.93
C LYS A 184 14.85 7.03 -5.18
N PHE A 185 16.08 6.63 -4.93
CA PHE A 185 17.24 7.46 -5.17
C PHE A 185 17.45 7.71 -6.67
N ARG A 186 17.66 8.98 -7.04
CA ARG A 186 17.99 9.37 -8.42
C ARG A 186 19.40 9.96 -8.47
N GLY A 187 20.14 9.62 -9.49
CA GLY A 187 21.49 10.10 -9.71
C GLY A 187 22.59 9.13 -9.27
N ASP A 188 23.79 9.66 -9.09
CA ASP A 188 24.96 8.86 -8.69
C ASP A 188 24.98 8.65 -7.18
N ILE A 189 24.89 7.41 -6.76
CA ILE A 189 24.82 7.00 -5.35
C ILE A 189 26.09 7.44 -4.57
N ARG A 190 27.24 7.56 -5.25
CA ARG A 190 28.50 8.01 -4.65
C ARG A 190 28.41 9.43 -4.09
N LEU A 191 27.55 10.27 -4.67
CA LEU A 191 27.30 11.62 -4.17
C LEU A 191 26.52 11.66 -2.85
N PHE A 192 25.95 10.56 -2.44
CA PHE A 192 25.16 10.46 -1.22
C PHE A 192 25.88 9.72 -0.07
N GLU A 193 27.14 9.29 -0.26
CA GLU A 193 27.91 8.59 0.79
C GLU A 193 28.07 9.43 2.06
N SER A 194 28.38 10.73 1.90
CA SER A 194 28.43 11.64 3.07
C SER A 194 27.07 11.82 3.72
N GLY A 195 25.99 11.78 2.93
CA GLY A 195 24.62 11.85 3.43
C GLY A 195 24.23 10.62 4.25
N VAL A 196 24.67 9.42 3.87
CA VAL A 196 24.49 8.19 4.66
C VAL A 196 25.09 8.37 6.04
N LYS A 197 26.38 8.76 6.11
CA LYS A 197 27.06 8.97 7.38
C LYS A 197 26.38 10.03 8.24
N MET A 198 26.00 11.15 7.66
CA MET A 198 25.26 12.20 8.38
C MET A 198 23.95 11.67 8.96
N MET A 199 23.21 10.84 8.22
CA MET A 199 21.95 10.28 8.70
C MET A 199 22.16 9.30 9.86
N GLU A 200 23.17 8.45 9.76
CA GLU A 200 23.55 7.53 10.81
C GLU A 200 23.98 8.26 12.09
N ASP A 201 24.82 9.29 11.95
CA ASP A 201 25.29 10.12 13.08
C ASP A 201 24.11 10.87 13.74
N LEU A 202 23.16 11.38 12.96
CA LEU A 202 22.00 12.11 13.48
C LEU A 202 20.98 11.21 14.16
N CYS A 203 20.72 10.02 13.61
CA CYS A 203 19.63 9.15 14.04
C CYS A 203 20.08 8.04 15.00
N GLY A 204 21.38 7.72 15.05
CA GLY A 204 21.93 6.63 15.84
C GLY A 204 21.51 5.23 15.35
N ILE A 205 21.08 5.12 14.08
CA ILE A 205 20.69 3.86 13.44
C ILE A 205 21.34 3.74 12.06
N PRO A 206 21.68 2.52 11.60
CA PRO A 206 22.35 2.34 10.32
C PRO A 206 21.45 2.58 9.11
N VAL A 207 22.02 3.06 8.01
CA VAL A 207 21.40 3.03 6.69
C VAL A 207 21.70 1.68 6.04
N LEU A 208 20.69 0.80 6.01
CA LEU A 208 20.82 -0.57 5.52
C LEU A 208 21.00 -0.66 4.01
N GLY A 209 20.59 0.36 3.28
CA GLY A 209 20.76 0.39 1.84
C GLY A 209 20.05 1.57 1.17
N ILE A 210 20.46 1.82 -0.06
CA ILE A 210 19.89 2.85 -0.94
C ILE A 210 19.33 2.14 -2.15
N ILE A 211 18.04 2.28 -2.40
CA ILE A 211 17.36 1.67 -3.53
C ILE A 211 17.19 2.72 -4.62
N PRO A 212 17.75 2.49 -5.80
CA PRO A 212 17.59 3.39 -6.93
C PRO A 212 16.13 3.55 -7.34
N TYR A 213 15.81 4.67 -7.97
CA TYR A 213 14.50 4.86 -8.58
C TYR A 213 14.31 3.87 -9.73
N TYR A 214 13.37 2.98 -9.57
CA TYR A 214 13.05 1.94 -10.55
C TYR A 214 11.88 2.38 -11.43
N ARG A 215 12.09 2.44 -12.75
CA ARG A 215 11.08 2.95 -13.69
C ARG A 215 10.17 1.87 -14.26
N ASN A 216 10.63 0.63 -14.28
CA ASN A 216 9.95 -0.50 -14.93
C ASN A 216 9.38 -1.50 -13.90
N ILE A 217 8.87 -1.00 -12.79
CA ILE A 217 8.14 -1.85 -11.84
C ILE A 217 6.71 -1.99 -12.34
N HIS A 218 6.34 -3.23 -12.68
CA HIS A 218 4.98 -3.60 -13.06
C HIS A 218 4.25 -4.28 -11.89
N ILE A 219 4.31 -3.67 -10.72
CA ILE A 219 3.50 -4.08 -9.55
C ILE A 219 2.23 -3.25 -9.58
N GLU A 220 1.10 -3.93 -9.42
CA GLU A 220 -0.20 -3.27 -9.42
C GLU A 220 -0.32 -2.28 -8.26
N GLU A 221 -0.77 -1.08 -8.59
CA GLU A 221 -0.87 0.05 -7.66
C GLU A 221 -2.15 -0.06 -6.83
N GLU A 222 -2.07 0.37 -5.57
CA GLU A 222 -3.21 0.36 -4.65
C GLU A 222 -4.09 1.62 -4.76
N ASP A 223 -3.47 2.77 -5.06
CA ASP A 223 -4.14 4.06 -4.99
C ASP A 223 -4.55 4.58 -6.38
N SER A 224 -5.79 5.02 -6.50
CA SER A 224 -6.32 5.68 -7.70
C SER A 224 -5.71 7.06 -7.98
N VAL A 225 -4.94 7.63 -7.04
CA VAL A 225 -4.23 8.92 -7.21
C VAL A 225 -3.31 8.92 -8.45
N VAL A 226 -2.86 7.76 -8.86
CA VAL A 226 -2.05 7.60 -10.08
C VAL A 226 -2.85 7.91 -11.35
N LEU A 227 -4.16 7.77 -11.31
CA LEU A 227 -5.04 8.06 -12.45
C LEU A 227 -5.06 9.55 -12.79
N ASP A 228 -4.82 10.44 -11.82
CA ASP A 228 -4.77 11.89 -12.02
C ASP A 228 -3.59 12.31 -12.92
N TYR A 229 -2.58 11.46 -13.07
CA TYR A 229 -1.41 11.68 -13.92
C TYR A 229 -1.46 10.94 -15.26
N LYS A 230 -2.49 10.10 -15.48
CA LYS A 230 -2.62 9.35 -16.73
C LYS A 230 -3.19 10.24 -17.84
N ARG A 231 -2.74 9.99 -19.07
CA ARG A 231 -3.09 10.75 -20.26
C ARG A 231 -4.60 10.80 -20.47
N MET A 232 -5.11 11.95 -20.92
CA MET A 232 -6.55 12.23 -21.00
C MET A 232 -7.08 12.30 -22.43
N GLN A 233 -6.27 12.06 -23.48
CA GLN A 233 -6.67 12.29 -24.88
C GLN A 233 -6.23 11.13 -25.78
N ALA A 234 -6.99 10.92 -26.87
CA ALA A 234 -6.69 9.97 -27.92
C ALA A 234 -5.39 10.31 -28.67
N VAL A 235 -4.72 9.30 -29.21
CA VAL A 235 -3.47 9.39 -29.97
C VAL A 235 -3.64 8.76 -31.33
N GLU A 236 -3.24 9.45 -32.38
CA GLU A 236 -3.32 8.96 -33.77
C GLU A 236 -2.42 7.72 -33.99
N GLY A 237 -2.89 6.77 -34.76
CA GLY A 237 -2.12 5.55 -35.12
C GLY A 237 -2.16 4.44 -34.09
N LYS A 238 -2.95 4.56 -33.03
CA LYS A 238 -3.16 3.49 -32.03
C LYS A 238 -4.65 3.19 -31.86
N ILE A 239 -4.95 2.01 -31.33
CA ILE A 239 -6.29 1.68 -30.85
C ILE A 239 -6.53 2.46 -29.56
N ASN A 240 -7.42 3.45 -29.62
CA ASN A 240 -7.73 4.31 -28.49
C ASN A 240 -8.82 3.68 -27.62
N ILE A 241 -8.49 3.33 -26.40
CA ILE A 241 -9.42 2.78 -25.42
C ILE A 241 -9.62 3.82 -24.31
N ALA A 242 -10.82 4.38 -24.20
CA ALA A 242 -11.17 5.29 -23.13
C ALA A 242 -11.83 4.54 -21.97
N VAL A 243 -11.32 4.69 -20.77
CA VAL A 243 -11.95 4.26 -19.54
C VAL A 243 -12.67 5.46 -18.94
N VAL A 244 -13.98 5.32 -18.68
CA VAL A 244 -14.75 6.40 -18.05
C VAL A 244 -14.25 6.61 -16.63
N LEU A 245 -13.71 7.82 -16.36
CA LEU A 245 -13.16 8.18 -15.06
C LEU A 245 -14.29 8.46 -14.07
N LEU A 246 -14.68 7.43 -13.33
CA LEU A 246 -15.67 7.53 -12.26
C LEU A 246 -15.00 7.99 -10.94
N ARG A 247 -15.72 8.75 -10.12
CA ARG A 247 -15.19 9.35 -8.89
C ARG A 247 -14.62 8.35 -7.87
N HIS A 248 -15.10 7.13 -7.86
CA HIS A 248 -14.62 6.03 -7.00
C HIS A 248 -14.38 4.77 -7.85
N LEU A 249 -13.47 4.91 -8.81
CA LEU A 249 -13.07 3.81 -9.67
C LEU A 249 -12.44 2.70 -8.85
N SER A 250 -12.98 1.49 -8.93
CA SER A 250 -12.42 0.31 -8.29
C SER A 250 -11.79 -0.62 -9.32
N ASN A 251 -10.75 -1.36 -8.87
CA ASN A 251 -10.05 -2.38 -9.69
C ASN A 251 -9.52 -1.84 -11.03
N PHE A 252 -9.04 -0.59 -11.07
CA PHE A 252 -8.46 0.02 -12.29
C PHE A 252 -7.25 -0.77 -12.82
N THR A 253 -6.65 -1.62 -12.01
CA THR A 253 -5.56 -2.51 -12.41
C THR A 253 -6.00 -3.62 -13.38
N ASP A 254 -7.31 -3.87 -13.55
CA ASP A 254 -7.84 -4.80 -14.53
C ASP A 254 -7.47 -4.37 -15.97
N PHE A 255 -7.23 -3.08 -16.19
CA PHE A 255 -6.86 -2.53 -17.49
C PHE A 255 -5.35 -2.53 -17.76
N ASN A 256 -4.52 -2.90 -16.81
CA ASN A 256 -3.05 -2.87 -16.92
C ASN A 256 -2.51 -3.69 -18.11
N ARG A 257 -3.20 -4.77 -18.47
CA ARG A 257 -2.81 -5.57 -19.64
C ARG A 257 -3.02 -4.82 -20.96
N LEU A 258 -4.09 -4.05 -21.07
CA LEU A 258 -4.37 -3.22 -22.23
C LEU A 258 -3.36 -2.06 -22.33
N GLU A 259 -3.00 -1.45 -21.20
CA GLU A 259 -1.97 -0.38 -21.15
C GLU A 259 -0.59 -0.82 -21.61
N ARG A 260 -0.28 -2.12 -21.48
CA ARG A 260 1.02 -2.70 -21.87
C ARG A 260 1.10 -3.11 -23.33
N ASP A 261 -0.01 -3.18 -24.04
CA ASP A 261 -0.01 -3.52 -25.48
C ASP A 261 0.40 -2.27 -26.27
N GLU A 262 1.50 -2.37 -27.00
CA GLU A 262 2.05 -1.25 -27.80
C GLU A 262 1.10 -0.72 -28.87
N ARG A 263 0.14 -1.53 -29.30
CA ARG A 263 -0.90 -1.16 -30.28
C ARG A 263 -2.01 -0.33 -29.65
N VAL A 264 -2.14 -0.38 -28.32
CA VAL A 264 -3.21 0.26 -27.54
C VAL A 264 -2.71 1.56 -26.95
N HIS A 265 -3.59 2.55 -26.95
CA HIS A 265 -3.47 3.75 -26.13
C HIS A 265 -4.66 3.80 -25.20
N LEU A 266 -4.46 3.42 -23.95
CA LEU A 266 -5.47 3.48 -22.92
C LEU A 266 -5.38 4.81 -22.16
N TYR A 267 -6.51 5.51 -22.01
CA TYR A 267 -6.59 6.77 -21.29
C TYR A 267 -7.87 6.85 -20.45
N TYR A 268 -7.88 7.74 -19.48
CA TYR A 268 -8.98 7.93 -18.55
C TYR A 268 -9.57 9.32 -18.73
N THR A 269 -10.86 9.42 -18.91
CA THR A 269 -11.55 10.71 -19.08
C THR A 269 -13.01 10.63 -18.64
N ASN A 270 -13.55 11.76 -18.16
CA ASN A 270 -14.99 11.99 -17.96
C ASN A 270 -15.55 13.00 -18.97
N ASN A 271 -14.72 13.49 -19.91
CA ASN A 271 -15.14 14.42 -20.95
C ASN A 271 -15.75 13.65 -22.13
N THR A 272 -16.97 13.98 -22.49
CA THR A 272 -17.71 13.35 -23.61
C THR A 272 -17.04 13.56 -24.96
N GLU A 273 -16.38 14.70 -25.18
CA GLU A 273 -15.66 14.98 -26.43
C GLU A 273 -14.44 14.07 -26.60
N ASP A 274 -13.73 13.75 -25.50
CA ASP A 274 -12.60 12.84 -25.53
C ASP A 274 -13.07 11.39 -25.59
N LEU A 275 -14.20 11.04 -24.98
CA LEU A 275 -14.82 9.72 -25.14
C LEU A 275 -15.23 9.46 -26.60
N ALA A 276 -15.73 10.47 -27.29
CA ALA A 276 -16.14 10.36 -28.72
C ALA A 276 -14.98 10.10 -29.66
N LYS A 277 -13.72 10.31 -29.24
CA LYS A 277 -12.50 10.02 -30.02
C LYS A 277 -11.94 8.60 -29.79
N ALA A 278 -12.54 7.84 -28.90
CA ALA A 278 -12.10 6.49 -28.59
C ALA A 278 -12.68 5.47 -29.59
N ASP A 279 -11.88 4.45 -29.92
CA ASP A 279 -12.35 3.29 -30.67
C ASP A 279 -13.19 2.36 -29.79
N ILE A 280 -12.85 2.31 -28.48
CA ILE A 280 -13.52 1.48 -27.48
C ILE A 280 -13.72 2.31 -26.20
N ILE A 281 -14.93 2.28 -25.63
CA ILE A 281 -15.23 2.90 -24.34
C ILE A 281 -15.48 1.79 -23.31
N LEU A 282 -14.74 1.84 -22.19
CA LEU A 282 -14.91 0.94 -21.07
C LEU A 282 -15.62 1.64 -19.90
N LEU A 283 -16.72 1.07 -19.46
CA LEU A 283 -17.40 1.47 -18.24
C LEU A 283 -16.90 0.61 -17.08
N PRO A 284 -16.05 1.15 -16.19
CA PRO A 284 -15.48 0.37 -15.10
C PRO A 284 -16.46 0.21 -13.95
N GLY A 285 -16.18 -0.76 -13.05
CA GLY A 285 -16.88 -0.86 -11.79
C GLY A 285 -16.61 0.35 -10.88
N SER A 286 -17.65 0.80 -10.20
CA SER A 286 -17.56 1.82 -9.16
C SER A 286 -18.40 1.41 -7.97
N LYS A 287 -17.87 1.65 -6.77
CA LYS A 287 -18.58 1.37 -5.53
C LYS A 287 -19.79 2.28 -5.27
N ALA A 288 -19.85 3.41 -5.95
CA ALA A 288 -20.87 4.46 -5.78
C ALA A 288 -21.53 4.85 -7.10
N LEU A 289 -21.89 3.87 -7.93
CA LEU A 289 -22.43 4.09 -9.28
C LEU A 289 -23.65 5.04 -9.28
N TRP A 290 -24.55 4.90 -8.31
CA TRP A 290 -25.74 5.74 -8.19
C TRP A 290 -25.44 7.21 -7.87
N MET A 291 -24.38 7.49 -7.11
CA MET A 291 -23.99 8.87 -6.80
C MET A 291 -23.24 9.54 -7.95
N THR A 292 -22.61 8.76 -8.81
CA THR A 292 -21.79 9.27 -9.93
C THR A 292 -22.62 9.58 -11.17
N CYS A 293 -23.79 8.96 -11.34
CA CYS A 293 -24.69 9.23 -12.48
C CYS A 293 -25.61 10.44 -12.26
N MET A 294 -25.65 11.02 -11.06
CA MET A 294 -26.52 12.17 -10.71
C MET A 294 -25.75 13.50 -10.56
N SER A 295 -24.45 13.52 -10.75
CA SER A 295 -23.58 14.70 -10.78
C SER A 295 -23.07 14.98 -12.20
#